data_d6d81654c6e3ce0a234ea3eb922bcecc
#
_entry.id   d6d81654c6e3ce0a234ea3eb922bcecc
#
_cell.length_a   1.000
_cell.length_b   1.000
_cell.length_c   1.000
_cell.angle_alpha   90.00
_cell.angle_beta   90.00
_cell.angle_gamma   90.00
#
_symmetry.space_group_name_H-M   'P 1'
#
loop_
_entity.id
_entity.type
_entity.pdbx_description
1 polymer ?
#
loop_
_entity_poly.entity_id
_entity_poly.type
_entity_poly.pdbx_seq_one_letter_code
_entity_poly.pdbx_strand_id
1 'polypeptide(L)'
;IVADAIQGLISIDGSGEVTSLSIKSDSDNIPFKFVDDLDIASDGKIYFSDASSKYGYGNDRLELLEHSANGRLLVYDPATQKTTTLLKDLYFANGVALSSDESFVLVNETFMYRIQKYWLKGDKAGTSEIFIENLPGFPDNVSSNEEGIFWVALFNPRNDFIEMSSNKPFLRKMVLRLPESLQPQPINHSYVLGLDEGGKVVYNLQYKADEAYSPITSVKQYENNLYFGSLTHAGWGKIEIPK
;
A
#
# COMPACT_ATOMS: atom_id res chain seq x y z
N ILE A 1 -7.04 13.03 9.21
CA ILE A 1 -6.10 13.13 8.07
C ILE A 1 -6.52 12.10 7.02
N VAL A 2 -6.36 12.42 5.75
CA VAL A 2 -6.75 11.56 4.63
C VAL A 2 -5.67 11.61 3.55
N ALA A 3 -5.29 10.44 3.07
CA ALA A 3 -4.53 10.24 1.83
C ALA A 3 -5.53 10.25 0.67
N ASP A 4 -5.64 11.37 -0.03
CA ASP A 4 -6.58 11.51 -1.15
C ASP A 4 -5.83 11.39 -2.48
N ALA A 5 -6.24 10.43 -3.29
CA ALA A 5 -5.57 10.10 -4.56
C ALA A 5 -5.56 11.25 -5.59
N ILE A 6 -6.39 12.28 -5.40
CA ILE A 6 -6.52 13.43 -6.32
C ILE A 6 -6.05 14.73 -5.67
N GLN A 7 -6.42 14.95 -4.40
CA GLN A 7 -6.15 16.20 -3.69
C GLN A 7 -4.82 16.17 -2.91
N GLY A 8 -4.20 15.01 -2.76
CA GLY A 8 -2.96 14.84 -2.00
C GLY A 8 -3.22 14.55 -0.52
N LEU A 9 -2.36 15.05 0.36
CA LEU A 9 -2.54 14.91 1.79
C LEU A 9 -3.44 16.02 2.30
N ILE A 10 -4.60 15.66 2.91
CA ILE A 10 -5.60 16.62 3.41
C ILE A 10 -5.98 16.34 4.86
N SER A 11 -6.52 17.33 5.53
CA SER A 11 -7.22 17.15 6.80
C SER A 11 -8.69 17.51 6.66
N ILE A 12 -9.54 16.80 7.39
CA ILE A 12 -10.97 17.09 7.48
C ILE A 12 -11.29 17.26 8.96
N ASP A 13 -11.88 18.37 9.32
CA ASP A 13 -12.27 18.65 10.71
C ASP A 13 -13.65 18.09 11.06
N GLY A 14 -14.08 18.28 12.30
CA GLY A 14 -15.39 17.82 12.79
C GLY A 14 -16.60 18.52 12.13
N SER A 15 -16.42 19.63 11.43
CA SER A 15 -17.44 20.33 10.66
C SER A 15 -17.52 19.86 9.19
N GLY A 16 -16.53 19.07 8.74
CA GLY A 16 -16.37 18.64 7.36
C GLY A 16 -15.56 19.61 6.52
N GLU A 17 -14.92 20.64 7.12
CA GLU A 17 -14.04 21.54 6.39
C GLU A 17 -12.76 20.82 5.97
N VAL A 18 -12.43 20.92 4.67
CA VAL A 18 -11.27 20.27 4.06
C VAL A 18 -10.12 21.27 3.95
N THR A 19 -8.98 20.93 4.55
CA THR A 19 -7.74 21.71 4.44
C THR A 19 -6.67 20.89 3.73
N SER A 20 -6.07 21.44 2.68
CA SER A 20 -4.93 20.84 2.00
C SER A 20 -3.67 21.00 2.87
N LEU A 21 -3.02 19.90 3.19
CA LEU A 21 -1.76 19.88 3.95
C LEU A 21 -0.56 19.86 3.00
N SER A 22 -0.60 19.01 1.97
CA SER A 22 0.49 18.89 1.00
C SER A 22 0.00 18.33 -0.33
N ILE A 23 0.52 18.89 -1.42
CA ILE A 23 0.22 18.45 -2.81
C ILE A 23 1.47 18.06 -3.60
N LYS A 24 2.65 18.20 -2.98
CA LYS A 24 3.95 17.88 -3.57
C LYS A 24 4.99 17.65 -2.51
N SER A 25 6.08 17.00 -2.87
CA SER A 25 7.27 16.95 -2.02
C SER A 25 8.08 18.25 -2.14
N ASP A 26 8.47 18.83 -1.01
CA ASP A 26 9.31 20.03 -0.96
C ASP A 26 10.79 19.69 -1.26
N SER A 27 11.22 18.47 -0.97
CA SER A 27 12.61 18.05 -1.14
C SER A 27 13.02 17.85 -2.61
N ASP A 28 12.08 17.49 -3.48
CA ASP A 28 12.35 17.26 -4.91
C ASP A 28 11.41 18.04 -5.84
N ASN A 29 10.45 18.79 -5.27
CA ASN A 29 9.47 19.61 -5.97
C ASN A 29 8.59 18.83 -6.96
N ILE A 30 8.39 17.51 -6.72
CA ILE A 30 7.55 16.66 -7.58
C ILE A 30 6.13 16.62 -7.00
N PRO A 31 5.10 16.99 -7.79
CA PRO A 31 3.70 16.88 -7.37
C PRO A 31 3.29 15.43 -7.10
N PHE A 32 2.30 15.24 -6.21
CA PHE A 32 1.65 13.95 -6.04
C PHE A 32 0.64 13.74 -7.17
N LYS A 33 0.42 12.47 -7.51
CA LYS A 33 -0.61 12.08 -8.47
C LYS A 33 -1.51 10.97 -7.97
N PHE A 34 -1.05 10.20 -6.99
CA PHE A 34 -1.81 9.12 -6.43
C PHE A 34 -1.37 8.86 -4.97
N VAL A 35 -1.71 9.79 -4.08
CA VAL A 35 -1.51 9.55 -2.63
C VAL A 35 -2.45 8.42 -2.21
N ASP A 36 -1.93 7.39 -1.52
CA ASP A 36 -2.64 6.13 -1.34
C ASP A 36 -2.92 5.83 0.14
N ASP A 37 -1.89 5.61 0.95
CA ASP A 37 -2.04 5.24 2.36
C ASP A 37 -1.16 6.09 3.27
N LEU A 38 -1.50 6.13 4.56
CA LEU A 38 -0.74 6.89 5.56
C LEU A 38 -0.75 6.23 6.94
N ASP A 39 0.28 6.53 7.73
CA ASP A 39 0.31 6.30 9.17
C ASP A 39 0.89 7.51 9.90
N ILE A 40 0.49 7.73 11.16
CA ILE A 40 0.81 8.93 11.93
C ILE A 40 1.64 8.54 13.15
N ALA A 41 2.85 9.09 13.24
CA ALA A 41 3.74 8.90 14.37
C ALA A 41 3.29 9.68 15.61
N SER A 42 3.76 9.28 16.77
CA SER A 42 3.47 9.92 18.08
C SER A 42 3.92 11.38 18.15
N ASP A 43 4.91 11.81 17.34
CA ASP A 43 5.36 13.20 17.22
C ASP A 43 4.51 14.03 16.25
N GLY A 44 3.47 13.42 15.66
CA GLY A 44 2.55 14.05 14.72
C GLY A 44 3.00 14.04 13.26
N LYS A 45 4.19 13.52 12.95
CA LYS A 45 4.61 13.34 11.55
C LYS A 45 3.73 12.31 10.84
N ILE A 46 3.43 12.58 9.59
CA ILE A 46 2.58 11.73 8.76
C ILE A 46 3.47 11.08 7.70
N TYR A 47 3.61 9.77 7.79
CA TYR A 47 4.27 8.95 6.78
C TYR A 47 3.21 8.47 5.78
N PHE A 48 3.46 8.64 4.50
CA PHE A 48 2.48 8.30 3.48
C PHE A 48 3.12 7.89 2.16
N SER A 49 2.36 7.21 1.34
CA SER A 49 2.76 6.80 0.01
C SER A 49 2.16 7.69 -1.07
N ASP A 50 2.89 7.86 -2.16
CA ASP A 50 2.39 8.31 -3.47
C ASP A 50 2.65 7.16 -4.43
N ALA A 51 1.60 6.43 -4.78
CA ALA A 51 1.69 5.18 -5.53
C ALA A 51 2.35 5.39 -6.89
N SER A 52 2.12 6.54 -7.52
CA SER A 52 2.76 6.93 -8.75
C SER A 52 2.89 8.45 -8.89
N SER A 53 4.07 8.94 -9.15
CA SER A 53 4.32 10.33 -9.55
C SER A 53 4.00 10.60 -11.03
N LYS A 54 3.68 9.54 -11.80
CA LYS A 54 3.42 9.59 -13.23
C LYS A 54 1.94 9.45 -13.57
N TYR A 55 1.28 8.45 -13.04
CA TYR A 55 -0.11 8.11 -13.32
C TYR A 55 -1.00 8.49 -12.14
N GLY A 56 -2.08 9.22 -12.42
CA GLY A 56 -3.11 9.54 -11.42
C GLY A 56 -4.16 8.44 -11.28
N TYR A 57 -5.03 8.59 -10.32
CA TYR A 57 -6.15 7.70 -10.02
C TYR A 57 -6.91 7.27 -11.27
N GLY A 58 -7.25 5.98 -11.36
CA GLY A 58 -7.91 5.37 -12.52
C GLY A 58 -6.97 4.94 -13.64
N ASN A 59 -5.64 5.15 -13.49
CA ASN A 59 -4.63 4.72 -14.46
C ASN A 59 -3.68 3.65 -13.89
N ASP A 60 -4.06 3.00 -12.79
CA ASP A 60 -3.34 1.93 -12.11
C ASP A 60 -3.00 0.75 -13.05
N ARG A 61 -3.91 0.42 -13.99
CA ARG A 61 -3.62 -0.59 -15.02
C ARG A 61 -2.48 -0.18 -15.95
N LEU A 62 -2.36 1.11 -16.27
CA LEU A 62 -1.24 1.60 -17.10
C LEU A 62 0.08 1.48 -16.33
N GLU A 63 0.08 1.84 -15.05
CA GLU A 63 1.22 1.70 -14.15
C GLU A 63 1.67 0.25 -14.04
N LEU A 64 0.72 -0.68 -13.76
CA LEU A 64 0.98 -2.12 -13.68
C LEU A 64 1.64 -2.65 -14.96
N LEU A 65 1.12 -2.25 -16.12
CA LEU A 65 1.56 -2.79 -17.40
C LEU A 65 2.83 -2.12 -17.94
N GLU A 66 3.06 -0.85 -17.61
CA GLU A 66 4.34 -0.21 -17.86
C GLU A 66 5.43 -0.79 -16.95
N HIS A 67 5.07 -1.14 -15.72
CA HIS A 67 5.95 -1.68 -14.70
C HIS A 67 7.18 -0.79 -14.50
N SER A 68 6.93 0.47 -14.21
CA SER A 68 7.95 1.47 -13.93
C SER A 68 7.91 1.89 -12.47
N ALA A 69 9.06 2.33 -11.96
CA ALA A 69 9.24 2.67 -10.56
C ALA A 69 8.94 4.16 -10.35
N ASN A 70 7.66 4.51 -10.23
CA ASN A 70 7.21 5.89 -10.07
C ASN A 70 6.69 6.19 -8.66
N GLY A 71 6.64 5.18 -7.78
CA GLY A 71 6.14 5.30 -6.41
C GLY A 71 7.16 5.89 -5.44
N ARG A 72 6.66 6.46 -4.35
CA ARG A 72 7.46 7.11 -3.31
C ARG A 72 6.90 6.86 -1.91
N LEU A 73 7.80 6.81 -0.91
CA LEU A 73 7.46 6.97 0.50
C LEU A 73 7.86 8.38 0.92
N LEU A 74 6.96 9.08 1.62
CA LEU A 74 7.13 10.46 2.03
C LEU A 74 6.83 10.65 3.51
N VAL A 75 7.31 11.76 4.07
CA VAL A 75 6.92 12.24 5.40
C VAL A 75 6.52 13.70 5.33
N TYR A 76 5.36 14.03 5.89
CA TYR A 76 4.93 15.39 6.17
C TYR A 76 5.19 15.72 7.63
N ASP A 77 5.85 16.83 7.87
CA ASP A 77 6.14 17.37 9.21
C ASP A 77 5.20 18.56 9.49
N PRO A 78 4.22 18.42 10.41
CA PRO A 78 3.27 19.48 10.71
C PRO A 78 3.92 20.71 11.36
N ALA A 79 5.08 20.55 12.03
CA ALA A 79 5.78 21.67 12.66
C ALA A 79 6.41 22.61 11.63
N THR A 80 6.89 22.07 10.53
CA THR A 80 7.51 22.83 9.43
C THR A 80 6.60 23.03 8.23
N GLN A 81 5.49 22.29 8.18
CA GLN A 81 4.54 22.21 7.05
C GLN A 81 5.22 21.80 5.74
N LYS A 82 6.23 20.95 5.84
CA LYS A 82 7.00 20.46 4.68
C LYS A 82 6.90 18.97 4.51
N THR A 83 6.92 18.56 3.26
CA THR A 83 6.96 17.16 2.85
C THR A 83 8.33 16.80 2.29
N THR A 84 8.89 15.71 2.79
CA THR A 84 10.18 15.17 2.33
C THR A 84 9.97 13.78 1.76
N THR A 85 10.58 13.51 0.60
CA THR A 85 10.64 12.17 0.03
C THR A 85 11.73 11.36 0.73
N LEU A 86 11.34 10.21 1.30
CA LEU A 86 12.23 9.29 2.01
C LEU A 86 12.77 8.19 1.09
N LEU A 87 11.88 7.56 0.30
CA LEU A 87 12.24 6.56 -0.72
C LEU A 87 11.64 6.95 -2.06
N LYS A 88 12.36 6.62 -3.13
CA LYS A 88 11.96 6.77 -4.53
C LYS A 88 12.03 5.44 -5.25
N ASP A 89 11.59 5.45 -6.48
CA ASP A 89 11.72 4.33 -7.40
C ASP A 89 11.04 3.05 -6.89
N LEU A 90 9.89 3.23 -6.21
CA LEU A 90 9.03 2.15 -5.76
C LEU A 90 8.02 1.77 -6.85
N TYR A 91 7.71 0.48 -6.95
CA TYR A 91 6.77 -0.05 -7.93
C TYR A 91 5.36 -0.08 -7.36
N PHE A 92 4.62 1.01 -7.50
CA PHE A 92 3.31 1.26 -6.92
C PHE A 92 3.36 1.18 -5.39
N ALA A 93 3.86 2.28 -4.78
CA ALA A 93 3.95 2.42 -3.33
C ALA A 93 2.55 2.54 -2.74
N ASN A 94 2.10 1.52 -2.02
CA ASN A 94 0.75 1.38 -1.47
C ASN A 94 0.79 1.49 0.07
N GLY A 95 0.32 0.51 0.79
CA GLY A 95 0.18 0.50 2.24
C GLY A 95 1.41 0.98 3.00
N VAL A 96 1.18 1.77 4.06
CA VAL A 96 2.20 2.33 4.94
C VAL A 96 1.86 1.99 6.40
N ALA A 97 2.83 1.49 7.17
CA ALA A 97 2.64 1.24 8.60
C ALA A 97 3.93 1.47 9.39
N LEU A 98 3.82 2.14 10.53
CA LEU A 98 4.89 2.31 11.51
C LEU A 98 5.04 1.05 12.38
N SER A 99 6.28 0.76 12.81
CA SER A 99 6.52 -0.19 13.88
C SER A 99 6.00 0.35 15.22
N SER A 100 5.72 -0.55 16.16
CA SER A 100 5.17 -0.19 17.48
C SER A 100 6.06 0.77 18.27
N ASP A 101 7.38 0.69 18.08
CA ASP A 101 8.38 1.58 18.68
C ASP A 101 8.76 2.77 17.78
N GLU A 102 8.15 2.86 16.59
CA GLU A 102 8.45 3.85 15.55
C GLU A 102 9.92 3.86 15.14
N SER A 103 10.61 2.72 15.22
CA SER A 103 12.00 2.61 14.78
C SER A 103 12.11 2.49 13.25
N PHE A 104 11.06 2.05 12.59
CA PHE A 104 10.98 1.96 11.14
C PHE A 104 9.55 2.17 10.63
N VAL A 105 9.43 2.40 9.35
CA VAL A 105 8.17 2.42 8.59
C VAL A 105 8.25 1.41 7.46
N LEU A 106 7.16 0.67 7.25
CA LEU A 106 6.97 -0.23 6.11
C LEU A 106 6.25 0.49 4.98
N VAL A 107 6.58 0.14 3.74
CA VAL A 107 5.83 0.53 2.55
C VAL A 107 5.71 -0.65 1.59
N ASN A 108 4.49 -0.94 1.16
CA ASN A 108 4.21 -2.01 0.21
C ASN A 108 4.58 -1.57 -1.22
N GLU A 109 5.27 -2.46 -1.96
CA GLU A 109 5.45 -2.33 -3.40
C GLU A 109 4.56 -3.37 -4.11
N THR A 110 3.34 -2.96 -4.45
CA THR A 110 2.29 -3.84 -4.98
C THR A 110 2.76 -4.64 -6.18
N PHE A 111 3.44 -4.00 -7.14
CA PHE A 111 3.82 -4.63 -8.41
C PHE A 111 5.16 -5.38 -8.35
N MET A 112 5.82 -5.37 -7.19
CA MET A 112 7.03 -6.16 -6.93
C MET A 112 6.79 -7.30 -5.95
N TYR A 113 5.55 -7.45 -5.45
CA TYR A 113 5.21 -8.51 -4.47
C TYR A 113 6.15 -8.51 -3.27
N ARG A 114 6.45 -7.30 -2.74
CA ARG A 114 7.38 -7.12 -1.63
C ARG A 114 6.99 -5.96 -0.74
N ILE A 115 7.61 -5.89 0.44
CA ILE A 115 7.49 -4.79 1.38
C ILE A 115 8.90 -4.25 1.66
N GLN A 116 9.06 -2.93 1.59
CA GLN A 116 10.27 -2.23 1.99
C GLN A 116 10.15 -1.79 3.44
N LYS A 117 11.29 -1.81 4.15
CA LYS A 117 11.47 -1.22 5.48
C LYS A 117 12.39 -0.03 5.34
N TYR A 118 11.94 1.12 5.85
CA TYR A 118 12.78 2.31 5.95
C TYR A 118 13.03 2.62 7.43
N TRP A 119 14.29 2.68 7.84
CA TRP A 119 14.70 2.90 9.21
C TRP A 119 14.59 4.38 9.59
N LEU A 120 13.89 4.66 10.69
CA LEU A 120 13.67 6.01 11.23
C LEU A 120 14.61 6.34 12.39
N LYS A 121 15.05 5.33 13.16
CA LYS A 121 15.87 5.47 14.36
C LYS A 121 17.06 4.51 14.34
N GLY A 122 18.05 4.76 15.22
CA GLY A 122 19.23 3.93 15.41
C GLY A 122 20.29 4.11 14.32
N ASP A 123 21.26 3.19 14.27
CA ASP A 123 22.44 3.28 13.40
C ASP A 123 22.10 3.16 11.91
N LYS A 124 20.95 2.59 11.58
CA LYS A 124 20.46 2.45 10.22
C LYS A 124 19.53 3.59 9.77
N ALA A 125 19.27 4.59 10.63
CA ALA A 125 18.35 5.68 10.30
C ALA A 125 18.67 6.31 8.93
N GLY A 126 17.65 6.50 8.11
CA GLY A 126 17.78 7.03 6.75
C GLY A 126 18.13 5.98 5.70
N THR A 127 18.24 4.70 6.04
CA THR A 127 18.48 3.61 5.08
C THR A 127 17.24 2.73 4.92
N SER A 128 17.20 1.96 3.84
CA SER A 128 16.13 1.00 3.56
C SER A 128 16.68 -0.39 3.30
N GLU A 129 15.83 -1.39 3.55
CA GLU A 129 16.08 -2.80 3.24
C GLU A 129 14.76 -3.49 2.86
N ILE A 130 14.84 -4.63 2.19
CA ILE A 130 13.66 -5.45 1.92
C ILE A 130 13.22 -6.10 3.24
N PHE A 131 11.97 -5.87 3.64
CA PHE A 131 11.37 -6.50 4.82
C PHE A 131 10.91 -7.92 4.53
N ILE A 132 10.21 -8.11 3.43
CA ILE A 132 9.81 -9.41 2.88
C ILE A 132 9.63 -9.28 1.37
N GLU A 133 9.98 -10.32 0.63
CA GLU A 133 9.79 -10.41 -0.82
C GLU A 133 9.11 -11.72 -1.22
N ASN A 134 8.77 -11.83 -2.49
CA ASN A 134 8.09 -12.99 -3.05
C ASN A 134 6.75 -13.29 -2.38
N LEU A 135 6.01 -12.26 -1.99
CA LEU A 135 4.65 -12.42 -1.48
C LEU A 135 3.76 -13.16 -2.50
N PRO A 136 2.80 -13.98 -2.04
CA PRO A 136 1.98 -14.81 -2.92
C PRO A 136 0.88 -14.05 -3.67
N GLY A 137 0.81 -12.74 -3.51
CA GLY A 137 -0.15 -11.85 -4.16
C GLY A 137 0.32 -10.41 -4.12
N PHE A 138 -0.51 -9.52 -4.64
CA PHE A 138 -0.27 -8.08 -4.70
C PHE A 138 -0.53 -7.46 -3.33
N PRO A 139 0.50 -7.03 -2.57
CA PRO A 139 0.27 -6.33 -1.30
C PRO A 139 -0.39 -4.98 -1.57
N ASP A 140 -1.50 -4.74 -0.88
CA ASP A 140 -2.28 -3.52 -0.90
C ASP A 140 -1.98 -2.72 0.39
N ASN A 141 -2.94 -2.46 1.27
CA ASN A 141 -2.65 -1.78 2.52
C ASN A 141 -2.01 -2.70 3.57
N VAL A 142 -1.23 -2.10 4.46
CA VAL A 142 -0.64 -2.74 5.64
C VAL A 142 -1.01 -1.95 6.90
N SER A 143 -1.21 -2.64 8.02
CA SER A 143 -1.43 -1.97 9.30
C SER A 143 -0.69 -2.67 10.44
N SER A 144 -0.16 -1.91 11.38
CA SER A 144 0.36 -2.43 12.65
C SER A 144 -0.78 -2.68 13.63
N ASN A 145 -0.66 -3.73 14.46
CA ASN A 145 -1.51 -3.91 15.65
C ASN A 145 -0.88 -3.31 16.92
N GLU A 146 0.27 -2.63 16.80
CA GLU A 146 1.05 -2.04 17.90
C GLU A 146 1.59 -3.07 18.91
N GLU A 147 1.40 -4.36 18.65
CA GLU A 147 1.88 -5.49 19.47
C GLU A 147 2.86 -6.39 18.70
N GLY A 148 3.44 -5.87 17.62
CA GLY A 148 4.49 -6.55 16.83
C GLY A 148 3.97 -7.38 15.66
N ILE A 149 2.71 -7.23 15.26
CA ILE A 149 2.15 -7.88 14.06
C ILE A 149 1.75 -6.82 13.04
N PHE A 150 2.22 -7.01 11.81
CA PHE A 150 1.78 -6.27 10.64
C PHE A 150 0.78 -7.11 9.84
N TRP A 151 -0.43 -6.60 9.69
CA TRP A 151 -1.46 -7.20 8.86
C TRP A 151 -1.41 -6.63 7.45
N VAL A 152 -1.26 -7.51 6.46
CA VAL A 152 -1.13 -7.15 5.04
C VAL A 152 -2.29 -7.71 4.26
N ALA A 153 -3.06 -6.83 3.62
CA ALA A 153 -4.06 -7.24 2.64
C ALA A 153 -3.37 -7.57 1.32
N LEU A 154 -3.74 -8.68 0.70
CA LEU A 154 -3.32 -9.02 -0.65
C LEU A 154 -4.52 -8.87 -1.59
N PHE A 155 -4.48 -7.85 -2.43
CA PHE A 155 -5.57 -7.50 -3.36
C PHE A 155 -5.99 -8.67 -4.25
N ASN A 156 -5.01 -9.41 -4.76
CA ASN A 156 -5.23 -10.60 -5.58
C ASN A 156 -4.00 -11.51 -5.52
N PRO A 157 -4.13 -12.83 -5.66
CA PRO A 157 -2.98 -13.70 -5.87
C PRO A 157 -2.18 -13.33 -7.13
N ARG A 158 -0.93 -13.76 -7.19
CA ARG A 158 -0.10 -13.59 -8.38
C ARG A 158 -0.81 -14.10 -9.64
N ASN A 159 -0.54 -13.44 -10.74
CA ASN A 159 -1.10 -13.79 -12.04
C ASN A 159 0.01 -14.23 -12.99
N ASP A 160 -0.07 -15.49 -13.45
CA ASP A 160 0.93 -16.11 -14.32
C ASP A 160 1.22 -15.28 -15.58
N PHE A 161 0.20 -14.64 -16.17
CA PHE A 161 0.38 -13.81 -17.35
C PHE A 161 1.22 -12.57 -17.03
N ILE A 162 0.96 -11.90 -15.90
CA ILE A 162 1.71 -10.71 -15.47
C ILE A 162 3.17 -11.12 -15.21
N GLU A 163 3.40 -12.25 -14.57
CA GLU A 163 4.75 -12.77 -14.30
C GLU A 163 5.50 -13.12 -15.58
N MET A 164 4.89 -13.93 -16.47
CA MET A 164 5.49 -14.31 -17.76
C MET A 164 5.76 -13.12 -18.69
N SER A 165 5.01 -12.04 -18.53
CA SER A 165 5.15 -10.82 -19.32
C SER A 165 6.05 -9.77 -18.69
N SER A 166 6.62 -10.02 -17.48
CA SER A 166 7.42 -9.05 -16.73
C SER A 166 8.55 -8.41 -17.54
N ASN A 167 9.24 -9.21 -18.36
CA ASN A 167 10.32 -8.79 -19.24
C ASN A 167 9.90 -8.58 -20.70
N LYS A 168 8.58 -8.50 -21.00
CA LYS A 168 8.04 -8.43 -22.33
C LYS A 168 7.05 -7.26 -22.50
N PRO A 169 7.52 -6.01 -22.47
CA PRO A 169 6.66 -4.82 -22.49
C PRO A 169 5.73 -4.78 -23.73
N PHE A 170 6.14 -5.37 -24.85
CA PHE A 170 5.28 -5.49 -26.03
C PHE A 170 4.03 -6.34 -25.77
N LEU A 171 4.16 -7.48 -25.08
CA LEU A 171 3.02 -8.34 -24.74
C LEU A 171 2.06 -7.62 -23.78
N ARG A 172 2.58 -6.89 -22.80
CA ARG A 172 1.77 -6.10 -21.88
C ARG A 172 0.98 -5.00 -22.61
N LYS A 173 1.63 -4.29 -23.55
CA LYS A 173 0.93 -3.30 -24.40
C LYS A 173 -0.14 -3.93 -25.31
N MET A 174 0.05 -5.16 -25.77
CA MET A 174 -0.98 -5.88 -26.54
C MET A 174 -2.22 -6.16 -25.68
N VAL A 175 -2.02 -6.60 -24.42
CA VAL A 175 -3.15 -6.91 -23.51
C VAL A 175 -3.99 -5.69 -23.23
N LEU A 176 -3.38 -4.51 -23.08
CA LEU A 176 -4.12 -3.23 -22.92
C LEU A 176 -5.05 -2.92 -24.09
N ARG A 177 -4.76 -3.45 -25.28
CA ARG A 177 -5.58 -3.22 -26.48
C ARG A 177 -6.67 -4.26 -26.66
N LEU A 178 -6.67 -5.32 -25.84
CA LEU A 178 -7.75 -6.32 -25.88
C LEU A 178 -9.02 -5.72 -25.25
N PRO A 179 -10.20 -6.16 -25.70
CA PRO A 179 -11.44 -5.90 -24.98
C PRO A 179 -11.30 -6.34 -23.52
N GLU A 180 -11.93 -5.61 -22.60
CA GLU A 180 -11.81 -5.85 -21.16
C GLU A 180 -12.15 -7.28 -20.76
N SER A 181 -13.12 -7.91 -21.43
CA SER A 181 -13.51 -9.30 -21.20
C SER A 181 -12.43 -10.34 -21.53
N LEU A 182 -11.40 -9.96 -22.31
CA LEU A 182 -10.27 -10.81 -22.67
C LEU A 182 -9.00 -10.48 -21.86
N GLN A 183 -9.06 -9.47 -21.03
CA GLN A 183 -7.95 -9.13 -20.10
C GLN A 183 -8.01 -10.03 -18.86
N PRO A 184 -6.86 -10.29 -18.20
CA PRO A 184 -6.85 -10.98 -16.92
C PRO A 184 -7.77 -10.30 -15.91
N GLN A 185 -8.69 -11.07 -15.33
CA GLN A 185 -9.62 -10.57 -14.32
C GLN A 185 -9.16 -10.98 -12.92
N PRO A 186 -9.43 -10.16 -11.88
CA PRO A 186 -9.25 -10.57 -10.50
C PRO A 186 -10.04 -11.86 -10.21
N ILE A 187 -9.53 -12.68 -9.30
CA ILE A 187 -10.23 -13.89 -8.85
C ILE A 187 -10.82 -13.67 -7.46
N ASN A 188 -11.94 -14.34 -7.15
CA ASN A 188 -12.55 -14.28 -5.82
C ASN A 188 -11.71 -15.06 -4.80
N HIS A 189 -10.80 -14.37 -4.15
CA HIS A 189 -9.88 -14.92 -3.18
C HIS A 189 -9.57 -13.89 -2.09
N SER A 190 -10.17 -14.07 -0.93
CA SER A 190 -9.82 -13.29 0.27
C SER A 190 -8.45 -13.72 0.74
N TYR A 191 -7.52 -12.78 0.90
CA TYR A 191 -6.17 -13.13 1.26
C TYR A 191 -5.53 -12.08 2.19
N VAL A 192 -5.12 -12.51 3.39
CA VAL A 192 -4.48 -11.67 4.39
C VAL A 192 -3.29 -12.41 5.00
N LEU A 193 -2.19 -11.71 5.17
CA LEU A 193 -1.02 -12.19 5.90
C LEU A 193 -0.84 -11.40 7.21
N GLY A 194 -0.43 -12.08 8.26
CA GLY A 194 0.15 -11.47 9.46
C GLY A 194 1.64 -11.72 9.48
N LEU A 195 2.43 -10.65 9.60
CA LEU A 195 3.89 -10.68 9.63
C LEU A 195 4.38 -10.21 10.99
N ASP A 196 5.38 -10.88 11.57
CA ASP A 196 6.08 -10.34 12.73
C ASP A 196 7.04 -9.20 12.34
N GLU A 197 7.64 -8.50 13.31
CA GLU A 197 8.58 -7.39 13.07
C GLU A 197 9.87 -7.80 12.36
N GLY A 198 10.14 -9.11 12.27
CA GLY A 198 11.24 -9.68 11.48
C GLY A 198 10.86 -10.00 10.03
N GLY A 199 9.60 -9.80 9.63
CA GLY A 199 9.10 -10.12 8.30
C GLY A 199 8.71 -11.59 8.12
N LYS A 200 8.65 -12.38 9.19
CA LYS A 200 8.21 -13.77 9.12
C LYS A 200 6.69 -13.84 9.09
N VAL A 201 6.14 -14.64 8.18
CA VAL A 201 4.69 -14.92 8.11
C VAL A 201 4.29 -15.75 9.33
N VAL A 202 3.43 -15.20 10.18
CA VAL A 202 2.87 -15.88 11.37
C VAL A 202 1.39 -16.20 11.20
N TYR A 203 0.68 -15.48 10.33
CA TYR A 203 -0.68 -15.80 9.90
C TYR A 203 -0.78 -15.82 8.38
N ASN A 204 -1.52 -16.79 7.86
CA ASN A 204 -1.82 -16.94 6.43
C ASN A 204 -3.30 -17.28 6.29
N LEU A 205 -4.13 -16.25 6.15
CA LEU A 205 -5.58 -16.36 6.16
C LEU A 205 -6.11 -16.26 4.73
N GLN A 206 -6.78 -17.31 4.27
CA GLN A 206 -7.26 -17.38 2.90
C GLN A 206 -8.66 -18.00 2.85
N TYR A 207 -9.49 -17.44 1.96
CA TYR A 207 -10.76 -18.05 1.59
C TYR A 207 -11.03 -17.84 0.12
N LYS A 208 -11.22 -18.96 -0.61
CA LYS A 208 -11.45 -18.96 -2.06
C LYS A 208 -12.80 -19.60 -2.35
N ALA A 209 -13.76 -18.79 -2.75
CA ALA A 209 -15.11 -19.19 -3.13
C ALA A 209 -15.76 -18.09 -3.97
N ASP A 210 -16.86 -18.40 -4.64
CA ASP A 210 -17.59 -17.39 -5.43
C ASP A 210 -18.14 -16.26 -4.56
N GLU A 211 -18.51 -16.55 -3.32
CA GLU A 211 -18.99 -15.60 -2.32
C GLU A 211 -17.89 -14.98 -1.44
N ALA A 212 -16.62 -15.21 -1.74
CA ALA A 212 -15.51 -14.65 -0.96
C ALA A 212 -15.58 -13.11 -0.90
N TYR A 213 -15.34 -12.55 0.29
CA TYR A 213 -15.16 -11.11 0.46
C TYR A 213 -13.84 -10.69 -0.19
N SER A 214 -13.87 -10.37 -1.48
CA SER A 214 -12.69 -10.13 -2.33
C SER A 214 -12.99 -9.03 -3.36
N PRO A 215 -12.00 -8.21 -3.73
CA PRO A 215 -10.65 -8.18 -3.17
C PRO A 215 -10.64 -7.59 -1.75
N ILE A 216 -9.75 -8.07 -0.88
CA ILE A 216 -9.42 -7.37 0.37
C ILE A 216 -8.33 -6.36 0.07
N THR A 217 -8.62 -5.08 0.32
CA THR A 217 -7.67 -3.98 0.06
C THR A 217 -7.07 -3.41 1.34
N SER A 218 -7.77 -3.55 2.46
CA SER A 218 -7.26 -3.13 3.77
C SER A 218 -7.64 -4.12 4.86
N VAL A 219 -6.81 -4.17 5.90
CA VAL A 219 -7.05 -4.98 7.10
C VAL A 219 -6.59 -4.21 8.33
N LYS A 220 -7.40 -4.19 9.36
CA LYS A 220 -7.06 -3.59 10.66
C LYS A 220 -7.48 -4.53 11.77
N GLN A 221 -6.59 -4.75 12.73
CA GLN A 221 -6.91 -5.46 13.96
C GLN A 221 -7.53 -4.50 14.98
N TYR A 222 -8.59 -4.95 15.63
CA TYR A 222 -9.11 -4.33 16.83
C TYR A 222 -9.50 -5.45 17.81
N GLU A 223 -8.90 -5.46 18.98
CA GLU A 223 -8.97 -6.56 19.94
C GLU A 223 -8.62 -7.90 19.26
N ASN A 224 -9.45 -8.92 19.42
CA ASN A 224 -9.27 -10.26 18.84
C ASN A 224 -9.93 -10.41 17.46
N ASN A 225 -10.19 -9.31 16.75
CA ASN A 225 -10.88 -9.34 15.46
C ASN A 225 -10.07 -8.60 14.37
N LEU A 226 -10.16 -9.11 13.14
CA LEU A 226 -9.73 -8.42 11.94
C LEU A 226 -10.93 -7.85 11.22
N TYR A 227 -10.79 -6.61 10.79
CA TYR A 227 -11.76 -5.87 9.98
C TYR A 227 -11.17 -5.63 8.60
N PHE A 228 -11.96 -5.87 7.56
CA PHE A 228 -11.52 -5.80 6.17
C PHE A 228 -12.27 -4.74 5.39
N GLY A 229 -11.54 -4.00 4.57
CA GLY A 229 -12.08 -3.13 3.54
C GLY A 229 -11.94 -3.74 2.14
N SER A 230 -12.78 -3.27 1.22
CA SER A 230 -12.79 -3.68 -0.18
C SER A 230 -13.22 -2.53 -1.07
N LEU A 231 -12.70 -2.47 -2.29
CA LEU A 231 -13.13 -1.51 -3.31
C LEU A 231 -14.45 -1.88 -3.99
N THR A 232 -14.90 -3.13 -3.86
CA THR A 232 -16.08 -3.62 -4.62
C THR A 232 -17.26 -4.01 -3.74
N HIS A 233 -17.03 -4.31 -2.47
CA HIS A 233 -18.12 -4.65 -1.55
C HIS A 233 -18.66 -3.40 -0.85
N ALA A 234 -19.98 -3.29 -0.75
CA ALA A 234 -20.67 -2.16 -0.11
C ALA A 234 -20.54 -2.11 1.43
N GLY A 235 -19.99 -3.15 2.05
CA GLY A 235 -19.80 -3.28 3.50
C GLY A 235 -18.38 -3.70 3.85
N TRP A 236 -18.06 -3.71 5.11
CA TRP A 236 -16.81 -4.24 5.65
C TRP A 236 -16.94 -5.69 6.09
N GLY A 237 -15.84 -6.43 6.04
CA GLY A 237 -15.74 -7.80 6.53
C GLY A 237 -15.19 -7.86 7.95
N LYS A 238 -15.50 -8.95 8.69
CA LYS A 238 -14.96 -9.21 10.02
C LYS A 238 -14.75 -10.68 10.25
N ILE A 239 -13.62 -11.04 10.87
CA ILE A 239 -13.37 -12.38 11.42
C ILE A 239 -12.71 -12.29 12.78
N GLU A 240 -12.87 -13.33 13.61
CA GLU A 240 -12.04 -13.52 14.80
C GLU A 240 -10.66 -14.04 14.37
N ILE A 241 -9.58 -13.57 15.04
CA ILE A 241 -8.22 -14.05 14.76
C ILE A 241 -8.12 -15.52 15.17
N PRO A 242 -7.73 -16.42 14.26
CA PRO A 242 -7.55 -17.83 14.60
C PRO A 242 -6.47 -18.01 15.69
N LYS A 243 -6.72 -18.96 16.60
CA LYS A 243 -5.77 -19.33 17.66
C LYS A 243 -4.66 -20.19 17.12
#